data_8a9a40dd8eca43755ceca4ee64932fb1
#
_entry.id   8a9a40dd8eca43755ceca4ee64932fb1
#
_cell.length_a   1.000
_cell.length_b   1.000
_cell.length_c   1.000
_cell.angle_alpha   90.00
_cell.angle_beta   90.00
_cell.angle_gamma   90.00
#
_symmetry.space_group_name_H-M   'P 1'
#
loop_
_entity.id
_entity.type
_entity.pdbx_description
1 polymer ?
#
loop_
_entity_poly.entity_id
_entity_poly.type
_entity_poly.pdbx_seq_one_letter_code
_entity_poly.pdbx_strand_id
1 'polypeptide(L)'
;YIYTDKINFPKKPKNIFTSLGFAYDEIFKIYVAKKVDQGSKYFVCQHGNNYFSSIYLNNITELKTSDNFFSWGRVNNKKSIPLFNTNTLNDSKTDSFKSKLTIVQQDIGKAAILYSQNFYNKNEINSTFQIYNNFSKKIQKETIFKLHDTYNNFFDSFYYKKYFENKKYNLALDSKHLQQTKIFLFTYESTGLLENLNKGIPSVCYLDN
;
A
#
# COMPACT_ATOMS: atom_id res chain seq x y z
N TYR A 1 -21.04 0.99 -25.27
CA TYR A 1 -20.20 0.65 -26.44
C TYR A 1 -19.76 1.87 -27.27
N ILE A 2 -20.57 2.94 -27.38
CA ILE A 2 -20.28 4.12 -28.22
C ILE A 2 -19.15 5.01 -27.64
N TYR A 3 -18.94 4.99 -26.33
CA TYR A 3 -17.96 5.86 -25.67
C TYR A 3 -16.51 5.41 -25.82
N THR A 4 -16.24 4.10 -25.87
CA THR A 4 -14.86 3.59 -25.98
C THR A 4 -14.18 3.92 -27.30
N ASP A 5 -14.96 4.14 -28.37
CA ASP A 5 -14.42 4.47 -29.68
C ASP A 5 -14.06 5.96 -29.85
N LYS A 6 -14.52 6.81 -28.91
CA LYS A 6 -14.16 8.24 -28.82
C LYS A 6 -12.94 8.51 -27.95
N ILE A 7 -12.51 7.51 -27.17
CA ILE A 7 -11.34 7.62 -26.30
C ILE A 7 -10.12 7.15 -27.07
N ASN A 8 -9.00 7.80 -26.86
CA ASN A 8 -7.75 7.53 -27.56
C ASN A 8 -7.03 6.25 -27.08
N PHE A 9 -7.79 5.15 -26.90
CA PHE A 9 -7.24 3.84 -26.64
C PHE A 9 -6.79 3.15 -27.93
N PRO A 10 -5.76 2.26 -27.88
CA PRO A 10 -5.32 1.49 -29.03
C PRO A 10 -6.47 0.71 -29.70
N LYS A 11 -6.64 0.86 -31.00
CA LYS A 11 -7.77 0.23 -31.73
C LYS A 11 -7.64 -1.29 -31.87
N LYS A 12 -6.42 -1.80 -32.04
CA LYS A 12 -6.11 -3.24 -32.24
C LYS A 12 -4.93 -3.68 -31.38
N PRO A 13 -5.02 -3.63 -30.05
CA PRO A 13 -3.93 -4.09 -29.20
C PRO A 13 -3.84 -5.61 -29.26
N LYS A 14 -2.63 -6.15 -29.36
CA LYS A 14 -2.40 -7.60 -29.19
C LYS A 14 -2.44 -7.95 -27.70
N ASN A 15 -1.86 -7.10 -26.87
CA ASN A 15 -1.76 -7.27 -25.43
C ASN A 15 -2.21 -5.99 -24.73
N ILE A 16 -2.95 -6.15 -23.64
CA ILE A 16 -3.37 -5.07 -22.75
C ILE A 16 -2.79 -5.37 -21.37
N PHE A 17 -2.13 -4.41 -20.79
CA PHE A 17 -1.51 -4.53 -19.48
C PHE A 17 -1.96 -3.41 -18.55
N THR A 18 -2.27 -3.74 -17.31
CA THR A 18 -2.60 -2.75 -16.26
C THR A 18 -2.20 -3.24 -14.88
N SER A 19 -1.99 -2.30 -13.97
CA SER A 19 -1.87 -2.58 -12.53
C SER A 19 -3.06 -2.05 -11.72
N LEU A 20 -3.81 -1.07 -12.23
CA LEU A 20 -4.88 -0.38 -11.49
C LEU A 20 -6.15 -0.11 -12.30
N GLY A 21 -6.09 -0.07 -13.64
CA GLY A 21 -7.23 0.33 -14.48
C GLY A 21 -8.49 -0.49 -14.23
N PHE A 22 -8.35 -1.76 -13.89
CA PHE A 22 -9.49 -2.64 -13.56
C PHE A 22 -10.23 -2.22 -12.28
N ALA A 23 -9.60 -1.48 -11.36
CA ALA A 23 -10.19 -1.14 -10.07
C ALA A 23 -11.09 0.10 -10.14
N TYR A 24 -10.68 1.12 -10.89
CA TYR A 24 -11.27 2.47 -10.79
C TYR A 24 -11.78 3.04 -12.11
N ASP A 25 -11.49 2.42 -13.26
CA ASP A 25 -11.84 2.95 -14.57
C ASP A 25 -12.83 2.04 -15.30
N GLU A 26 -14.11 2.38 -15.21
CA GLU A 26 -15.19 1.62 -15.86
C GLU A 26 -15.07 1.64 -17.38
N ILE A 27 -14.56 2.73 -17.96
CA ILE A 27 -14.38 2.85 -19.40
C ILE A 27 -13.27 1.91 -19.87
N PHE A 28 -12.18 1.85 -19.09
CA PHE A 28 -11.11 0.90 -19.35
C PHE A 28 -11.60 -0.56 -19.25
N LYS A 29 -12.44 -0.89 -18.27
CA LYS A 29 -13.03 -2.23 -18.14
C LYS A 29 -13.84 -2.63 -19.37
N ILE A 30 -14.71 -1.72 -19.87
CA ILE A 30 -15.50 -1.95 -21.07
C ILE A 30 -14.60 -2.11 -22.30
N TYR A 31 -13.56 -1.26 -22.41
CA TYR A 31 -12.58 -1.36 -23.50
C TYR A 31 -11.87 -2.72 -23.47
N VAL A 32 -11.36 -3.15 -22.32
CA VAL A 32 -10.67 -4.44 -22.15
C VAL A 32 -11.58 -5.59 -22.54
N ALA A 33 -12.81 -5.63 -21.99
CA ALA A 33 -13.78 -6.68 -22.32
C ALA A 33 -14.00 -6.80 -23.85
N LYS A 34 -14.26 -5.66 -24.51
CA LYS A 34 -14.42 -5.62 -25.98
C LYS A 34 -13.19 -6.13 -26.73
N LYS A 35 -11.97 -5.80 -26.25
CA LYS A 35 -10.74 -6.21 -26.93
C LYS A 35 -10.38 -7.67 -26.68
N VAL A 36 -10.67 -8.19 -25.51
CA VAL A 36 -10.51 -9.61 -25.19
C VAL A 36 -11.45 -10.46 -26.06
N ASP A 37 -12.72 -10.05 -26.25
CA ASP A 37 -13.66 -10.70 -27.19
C ASP A 37 -13.15 -10.68 -28.63
N GLN A 38 -12.32 -9.69 -28.99
CA GLN A 38 -11.67 -9.58 -30.31
C GLN A 38 -10.33 -10.33 -30.40
N GLY A 39 -9.93 -11.07 -29.35
CA GLY A 39 -8.73 -11.90 -29.32
C GLY A 39 -7.50 -11.24 -28.73
N SER A 40 -7.61 -10.07 -28.11
CA SER A 40 -6.50 -9.47 -27.34
C SER A 40 -6.24 -10.27 -26.06
N LYS A 41 -4.96 -10.33 -25.63
CA LYS A 41 -4.58 -10.87 -24.34
C LYS A 41 -4.61 -9.81 -23.26
N TYR A 42 -5.06 -10.17 -22.06
CA TYR A 42 -5.18 -9.27 -20.93
C TYR A 42 -4.33 -9.71 -19.76
N PHE A 43 -3.48 -8.82 -19.29
CA PHE A 43 -2.53 -9.04 -18.20
C PHE A 43 -2.74 -8.03 -17.10
N VAL A 44 -2.73 -8.50 -15.85
CA VAL A 44 -2.81 -7.64 -14.67
C VAL A 44 -1.57 -7.82 -13.82
N CYS A 45 -1.01 -6.73 -13.31
CA CYS A 45 0.11 -6.72 -12.39
C CYS A 45 -0.35 -6.38 -10.97
N GLN A 46 0.24 -7.04 -10.01
CA GLN A 46 0.14 -6.65 -8.61
C GLN A 46 0.55 -5.18 -8.43
N HIS A 47 -0.25 -4.39 -7.74
CA HIS A 47 -0.01 -2.95 -7.55
C HIS A 47 0.29 -2.57 -6.10
N GLY A 48 0.09 -3.47 -5.17
CA GLY A 48 0.33 -3.25 -3.75
C GLY A 48 0.64 -4.54 -3.01
N ASN A 49 0.89 -4.44 -1.71
CA ASN A 49 0.97 -5.58 -0.82
C ASN A 49 -0.45 -6.16 -0.60
N ASN A 50 -0.62 -7.15 0.24
CA ASN A 50 -1.86 -7.85 0.61
C ASN A 50 -2.39 -8.86 -0.42
N TYR A 51 -1.90 -8.88 -1.65
CA TYR A 51 -2.25 -9.96 -2.58
C TYR A 51 -1.73 -11.29 -2.04
N PHE A 52 -2.62 -12.28 -1.98
CA PHE A 52 -2.34 -13.65 -1.50
C PHE A 52 -1.99 -13.78 0.00
N SER A 53 -1.84 -12.70 0.74
CA SER A 53 -1.67 -12.69 2.19
C SER A 53 -3.00 -12.54 2.92
N SER A 54 -3.98 -11.88 2.31
CA SER A 54 -5.33 -11.72 2.86
C SER A 54 -6.28 -12.80 2.36
N ILE A 55 -7.06 -13.39 3.27
CA ILE A 55 -8.10 -14.39 2.94
C ILE A 55 -9.10 -13.84 1.92
N TYR A 56 -9.42 -12.55 2.01
CA TYR A 56 -10.39 -11.88 1.14
C TYR A 56 -9.87 -11.66 -0.30
N LEU A 57 -8.54 -11.66 -0.51
CA LEU A 57 -7.93 -11.42 -1.80
C LEU A 57 -7.50 -12.69 -2.53
N ASN A 58 -7.75 -13.87 -1.98
CA ASN A 58 -7.42 -15.15 -2.64
C ASN A 58 -8.27 -15.45 -3.88
N ASN A 59 -9.38 -14.73 -4.07
CA ASN A 59 -10.33 -14.95 -5.17
C ASN A 59 -10.65 -13.65 -5.90
N ILE A 60 -9.62 -12.88 -6.16
CA ILE A 60 -9.70 -11.55 -6.74
C ILE A 60 -10.15 -11.57 -8.21
N THR A 61 -10.89 -10.54 -8.60
CA THR A 61 -11.41 -10.36 -9.95
C THR A 61 -10.30 -10.36 -10.99
N GLU A 62 -9.15 -9.77 -10.66
CA GLU A 62 -7.96 -9.65 -11.51
C GLU A 62 -7.45 -11.02 -11.97
N LEU A 63 -7.37 -11.99 -11.06
CA LEU A 63 -6.97 -13.35 -11.38
C LEU A 63 -8.01 -14.08 -12.24
N LYS A 64 -9.31 -13.79 -12.03
CA LYS A 64 -10.39 -14.44 -12.78
C LYS A 64 -10.47 -13.94 -14.21
N THR A 65 -10.31 -12.64 -14.41
CA THR A 65 -10.55 -11.96 -15.68
C THR A 65 -9.32 -11.85 -16.57
N SER A 66 -8.10 -11.93 -16.01
CA SER A 66 -6.86 -11.86 -16.79
C SER A 66 -6.44 -13.21 -17.36
N ASP A 67 -5.72 -13.19 -18.48
CA ASP A 67 -5.00 -14.37 -19.00
C ASP A 67 -3.89 -14.78 -18.02
N ASN A 68 -3.06 -13.82 -17.57
CA ASN A 68 -2.08 -14.01 -16.51
C ASN A 68 -2.05 -12.83 -15.55
N PHE A 69 -1.63 -13.12 -14.32
CA PHE A 69 -1.41 -12.14 -13.25
C PHE A 69 0.08 -12.09 -12.89
N PHE A 70 0.68 -10.92 -12.94
CA PHE A 70 2.08 -10.72 -12.55
C PHE A 70 2.16 -10.38 -11.07
N SER A 71 2.71 -11.29 -10.28
CA SER A 71 2.87 -11.14 -8.82
C SER A 71 4.27 -10.70 -8.42
N TRP A 72 4.41 -10.04 -7.28
CA TRP A 72 5.71 -9.59 -6.73
C TRP A 72 6.47 -10.72 -6.02
N GLY A 73 6.21 -11.92 -6.35
CA GLY A 73 6.86 -13.08 -5.77
C GLY A 73 6.15 -14.36 -6.19
N ARG A 74 6.65 -15.47 -5.74
CA ARG A 74 6.07 -16.77 -6.03
C ARG A 74 4.77 -16.94 -5.21
N VAL A 75 3.69 -17.29 -5.90
CA VAL A 75 2.40 -17.61 -5.31
C VAL A 75 1.87 -18.92 -5.88
N ASN A 76 1.12 -19.64 -5.10
CA ASN A 76 0.53 -20.91 -5.51
C ASN A 76 -0.75 -20.66 -6.34
N ASN A 77 -0.60 -20.14 -7.55
CA ASN A 77 -1.69 -19.93 -8.50
C ASN A 77 -1.20 -20.16 -9.93
N LYS A 78 -1.93 -20.97 -10.70
CA LYS A 78 -1.54 -21.37 -12.08
C LYS A 78 -1.47 -20.21 -13.07
N LYS A 79 -2.24 -19.13 -12.86
CA LYS A 79 -2.23 -17.93 -13.71
C LYS A 79 -1.18 -16.91 -13.29
N SER A 80 -0.56 -17.08 -12.12
CA SER A 80 0.39 -16.11 -11.59
C SER A 80 1.79 -16.37 -12.15
N ILE A 81 2.40 -15.30 -12.65
CA ILE A 81 3.78 -15.27 -13.10
C ILE A 81 4.55 -14.37 -12.14
N PRO A 82 5.56 -14.91 -11.42
CA PRO A 82 6.34 -14.09 -10.50
C PRO A 82 7.23 -13.11 -11.27
N LEU A 83 7.11 -11.83 -10.89
CA LEU A 83 7.97 -10.74 -11.35
C LEU A 83 8.60 -10.05 -10.15
N PHE A 84 9.31 -8.97 -10.42
CA PHE A 84 9.85 -8.06 -9.41
C PHE A 84 8.78 -7.06 -8.95
N ASN A 85 9.03 -6.42 -7.81
CA ASN A 85 8.22 -5.31 -7.33
C ASN A 85 8.41 -4.09 -8.25
N THR A 86 7.35 -3.69 -8.95
CA THR A 86 7.38 -2.59 -9.93
C THR A 86 7.59 -1.21 -9.29
N ASN A 87 7.38 -1.09 -7.98
CA ASN A 87 7.52 0.18 -7.25
C ASN A 87 8.96 0.46 -6.79
N THR A 88 9.88 -0.50 -6.95
CA THR A 88 11.26 -0.40 -6.41
C THR A 88 12.31 0.00 -7.43
N LEU A 89 11.92 0.49 -8.59
CA LEU A 89 12.85 0.82 -9.68
C LEU A 89 13.76 2.04 -9.40
N ASN A 90 13.59 2.74 -8.27
CA ASN A 90 14.44 3.88 -7.91
C ASN A 90 15.47 3.48 -6.84
N ASP A 91 16.66 3.14 -7.26
CA ASP A 91 17.83 2.89 -6.43
C ASP A 91 18.38 4.17 -5.81
N SER A 92 17.84 4.59 -4.69
CA SER A 92 18.58 5.50 -3.81
C SER A 92 19.10 4.73 -2.60
N LYS A 93 20.31 4.21 -2.68
CA LYS A 93 21.04 3.74 -1.51
C LYS A 93 21.24 4.92 -0.58
N THR A 94 20.73 4.82 0.62
CA THR A 94 20.92 5.86 1.63
C THR A 94 22.05 5.43 2.56
N ASP A 95 23.24 5.97 2.36
CA ASP A 95 24.47 5.62 3.09
C ASP A 95 24.66 6.37 4.42
N SER A 96 23.68 7.06 4.95
CA SER A 96 23.84 7.79 6.20
C SER A 96 23.44 6.96 7.42
N PHE A 97 24.29 6.93 8.45
CA PHE A 97 23.98 6.38 9.76
C PHE A 97 22.77 7.11 10.35
N LYS A 98 21.72 6.36 10.63
CA LYS A 98 20.45 6.86 11.11
C LYS A 98 20.21 6.34 12.52
N SER A 99 19.58 7.12 13.37
CA SER A 99 19.38 6.77 14.78
C SER A 99 17.93 6.54 15.16
N LYS A 100 16.99 6.95 14.33
CA LYS A 100 15.57 7.02 14.72
C LYS A 100 14.79 5.77 14.32
N LEU A 101 13.79 5.42 15.13
CA LEU A 101 12.75 4.47 14.83
C LEU A 101 11.57 5.22 14.19
N THR A 102 11.05 4.75 13.07
CA THR A 102 9.82 5.28 12.50
C THR A 102 8.70 4.24 12.60
N ILE A 103 7.60 4.61 13.25
CA ILE A 103 6.37 3.84 13.29
C ILE A 103 5.46 4.33 12.17
N VAL A 104 5.11 3.44 11.23
CA VAL A 104 4.25 3.74 10.09
C VAL A 104 2.85 3.27 10.40
N GLN A 105 1.91 4.23 10.49
CA GLN A 105 0.50 3.97 10.77
C GLN A 105 -0.28 3.66 9.50
N GLN A 106 -1.24 2.76 9.61
CA GLN A 106 -2.18 2.43 8.54
C GLN A 106 -3.03 3.66 8.15
N ASP A 107 -3.46 3.69 6.90
CA ASP A 107 -4.47 4.63 6.43
C ASP A 107 -5.85 4.30 7.04
N ILE A 108 -6.52 5.33 7.53
CA ILE A 108 -7.94 5.25 7.86
C ILE A 108 -8.71 5.64 6.60
N GLY A 109 -8.93 4.67 5.72
CA GLY A 109 -9.56 4.90 4.43
C GLY A 109 -10.96 5.50 4.54
N LYS A 110 -11.37 6.24 3.50
CA LYS A 110 -12.71 6.85 3.38
C LYS A 110 -13.87 5.87 3.57
N ALA A 111 -13.70 4.63 3.16
CA ALA A 111 -14.68 3.57 3.30
C ALA A 111 -14.91 3.16 4.77
N ALA A 112 -13.94 3.41 5.64
CA ALA A 112 -14.05 3.15 7.07
C ALA A 112 -15.14 3.98 7.76
N ILE A 113 -15.50 5.12 7.19
CA ILE A 113 -16.49 6.04 7.78
C ILE A 113 -17.91 5.47 7.70
N LEU A 114 -18.21 4.63 6.72
CA LEU A 114 -19.59 4.21 6.46
C LEU A 114 -19.99 2.90 7.15
N TYR A 115 -19.08 1.96 7.40
CA TYR A 115 -19.47 0.67 8.01
C TYR A 115 -18.32 0.04 8.83
N SER A 116 -18.45 0.06 10.16
CA SER A 116 -17.74 -0.85 11.11
C SER A 116 -16.20 -0.79 11.26
N GLN A 117 -15.45 -0.17 10.38
CA GLN A 117 -13.98 -0.12 10.46
C GLN A 117 -13.45 0.84 11.55
N ASN A 118 -14.27 1.72 12.11
CA ASN A 118 -13.86 2.60 13.21
C ASN A 118 -13.38 1.85 14.46
N PHE A 119 -13.85 0.62 14.69
CA PHE A 119 -13.43 -0.20 15.82
C PHE A 119 -12.04 -0.80 15.60
N TYR A 120 -11.72 -1.26 14.40
CA TYR A 120 -10.42 -1.83 14.06
C TYR A 120 -9.32 -0.78 14.17
N ASN A 121 -9.52 0.39 13.60
CA ASN A 121 -8.53 1.46 13.62
C ASN A 121 -8.22 1.98 15.02
N LYS A 122 -9.23 2.04 15.90
CA LYS A 122 -9.00 2.46 17.28
C LYS A 122 -8.17 1.43 18.06
N ASN A 123 -8.42 0.16 17.87
CA ASN A 123 -7.66 -0.91 18.51
C ASN A 123 -6.22 -0.93 18.01
N GLU A 124 -6.00 -0.79 16.70
CA GLU A 124 -4.68 -0.71 16.09
C GLU A 124 -3.86 0.48 16.60
N ILE A 125 -4.47 1.65 16.71
CA ILE A 125 -3.83 2.82 17.32
C ILE A 125 -3.47 2.55 18.77
N ASN A 126 -4.38 1.95 19.54
CA ASN A 126 -4.11 1.59 20.93
C ASN A 126 -2.97 0.58 21.05
N SER A 127 -2.94 -0.46 20.22
CA SER A 127 -1.86 -1.44 20.17
C SER A 127 -0.52 -0.79 19.82
N THR A 128 -0.52 0.13 18.87
CA THR A 128 0.67 0.91 18.52
C THR A 128 1.20 1.73 19.71
N PHE A 129 0.29 2.39 20.44
CA PHE A 129 0.70 3.14 21.63
C PHE A 129 1.15 2.24 22.77
N GLN A 130 0.57 1.05 22.92
CA GLN A 130 1.05 0.07 23.88
C GLN A 130 2.51 -0.34 23.57
N ILE A 131 2.80 -0.65 22.31
CA ILE A 131 4.17 -0.95 21.86
C ILE A 131 5.11 0.22 22.17
N TYR A 132 4.74 1.44 21.75
CA TYR A 132 5.53 2.64 21.97
C TYR A 132 5.79 2.89 23.47
N ASN A 133 4.79 2.73 24.33
CA ASN A 133 4.90 2.98 25.77
C ASN A 133 5.80 1.95 26.46
N ASN A 134 5.97 0.76 25.89
CA ASN A 134 6.88 -0.27 26.37
C ASN A 134 8.34 -0.02 25.97
N PHE A 135 8.61 0.91 25.07
CA PHE A 135 9.98 1.29 24.74
C PHE A 135 10.65 2.08 25.88
N SER A 136 11.97 1.95 25.99
CA SER A 136 12.74 2.80 26.89
C SER A 136 12.57 4.28 26.53
N LYS A 137 12.74 5.16 27.52
CA LYS A 137 12.62 6.63 27.31
C LYS A 137 13.57 7.16 26.24
N LYS A 138 14.73 6.53 26.06
CA LYS A 138 15.67 6.86 24.99
C LYS A 138 15.05 6.58 23.63
N ILE A 139 14.50 5.37 23.42
CA ILE A 139 13.86 4.98 22.15
C ILE A 139 12.63 5.84 21.89
N GLN A 140 11.81 6.10 22.93
CA GLN A 140 10.63 6.97 22.76
C GLN A 140 11.00 8.36 22.23
N LYS A 141 12.08 8.97 22.73
CA LYS A 141 12.56 10.28 22.24
C LYS A 141 13.04 10.25 20.81
N GLU A 142 13.58 9.13 20.36
CA GLU A 142 14.10 8.92 19.01
C GLU A 142 13.04 8.36 18.04
N THR A 143 11.81 8.11 18.51
CA THR A 143 10.71 7.58 17.68
C THR A 143 10.00 8.70 16.96
N ILE A 144 9.72 8.46 15.67
CA ILE A 144 8.92 9.32 14.79
C ILE A 144 7.70 8.53 14.35
N PHE A 145 6.53 9.17 14.29
CA PHE A 145 5.33 8.59 13.71
C PHE A 145 5.14 9.12 12.29
N LYS A 146 5.02 8.21 11.32
CA LYS A 146 4.58 8.53 9.96
C LYS A 146 3.11 8.18 9.84
N LEU A 147 2.29 9.22 9.70
CA LEU A 147 0.89 9.07 9.36
C LEU A 147 0.75 8.92 7.85
N HIS A 148 -0.32 8.26 7.39
CA HIS A 148 -0.61 8.17 5.97
C HIS A 148 -1.01 9.54 5.41
N ASP A 149 -0.72 9.82 4.14
CA ASP A 149 -0.96 11.14 3.53
C ASP A 149 -2.44 11.53 3.48
N THR A 150 -3.35 10.56 3.50
CA THR A 150 -4.80 10.79 3.62
C THR A 150 -5.20 11.48 4.92
N TYR A 151 -4.39 11.40 5.98
CA TYR A 151 -4.58 12.17 7.21
C TYR A 151 -4.57 13.69 7.01
N ASN A 152 -4.06 14.16 5.89
CA ASN A 152 -4.08 15.59 5.56
C ASN A 152 -5.39 16.06 4.89
N ASN A 153 -6.25 15.13 4.43
CA ASN A 153 -7.37 15.42 3.54
C ASN A 153 -8.76 15.20 4.16
N PHE A 154 -8.88 14.77 5.42
CA PHE A 154 -10.14 14.40 6.03
C PHE A 154 -10.33 14.91 7.45
N PHE A 155 -11.61 15.15 7.82
CA PHE A 155 -12.02 15.62 9.14
C PHE A 155 -11.51 14.69 10.25
N ASP A 156 -11.58 13.38 10.05
CA ASP A 156 -11.07 12.39 11.02
C ASP A 156 -9.55 12.41 11.12
N SER A 157 -8.86 12.68 10.02
CA SER A 157 -7.42 12.85 10.01
C SER A 157 -6.96 14.05 10.84
N PHE A 158 -7.74 15.11 10.86
CA PHE A 158 -7.49 16.27 11.70
C PHE A 158 -7.52 15.90 13.19
N TYR A 159 -8.49 15.08 13.64
CA TYR A 159 -8.55 14.60 15.01
C TYR A 159 -7.35 13.74 15.39
N TYR A 160 -6.94 12.81 14.53
CA TYR A 160 -5.78 11.97 14.79
C TYR A 160 -4.49 12.77 14.80
N LYS A 161 -4.27 13.64 13.82
CA LYS A 161 -3.12 14.53 13.79
C LYS A 161 -3.05 15.36 15.07
N LYS A 162 -4.17 15.99 15.45
CA LYS A 162 -4.30 16.76 16.67
C LYS A 162 -4.06 15.91 17.93
N TYR A 163 -4.50 14.64 17.93
CA TYR A 163 -4.22 13.71 19.02
C TYR A 163 -2.72 13.48 19.18
N PHE A 164 -2.00 13.21 18.10
CA PHE A 164 -0.55 13.04 18.12
C PHE A 164 0.17 14.33 18.55
N GLU A 165 -0.26 15.47 18.02
CA GLU A 165 0.30 16.78 18.38
C GLU A 165 0.04 17.13 19.86
N ASN A 166 -1.16 16.90 20.37
CA ASN A 166 -1.52 17.15 21.76
C ASN A 166 -0.72 16.27 22.73
N LYS A 167 -0.33 15.07 22.33
CA LYS A 167 0.53 14.16 23.10
C LYS A 167 2.01 14.44 22.90
N LYS A 168 2.37 15.43 22.09
CA LYS A 168 3.76 15.83 21.77
C LYS A 168 4.58 14.69 21.15
N TYR A 169 3.97 13.84 20.37
CA TYR A 169 4.69 12.83 19.59
C TYR A 169 5.41 13.48 18.39
N ASN A 170 6.58 12.97 18.05
CA ASN A 170 7.32 13.42 16.89
C ASN A 170 6.63 12.91 15.61
N LEU A 171 6.15 13.78 14.76
CA LEU A 171 5.56 13.43 13.47
C LEU A 171 6.58 13.61 12.33
N ALA A 172 6.56 12.67 11.38
CA ALA A 172 7.27 12.85 10.12
C ALA A 172 6.45 13.78 9.22
N LEU A 173 6.89 15.02 9.07
CA LEU A 173 6.20 16.02 8.25
C LEU A 173 6.64 16.00 6.79
N ASP A 174 7.82 15.44 6.52
CA ASP A 174 8.39 15.35 5.17
C ASP A 174 9.32 14.14 5.01
N SER A 175 9.83 13.96 3.79
CA SER A 175 10.77 12.87 3.46
C SER A 175 12.11 12.98 4.19
N LYS A 176 12.54 14.17 4.62
CA LYS A 176 13.81 14.38 5.34
C LYS A 176 13.77 13.71 6.71
N HIS A 177 12.62 13.75 7.39
CA HIS A 177 12.43 13.04 8.66
C HIS A 177 12.60 11.53 8.48
N LEU A 178 12.12 10.97 7.38
CA LEU A 178 12.24 9.55 7.07
C LEU A 178 13.68 9.14 6.73
N GLN A 179 14.48 10.04 6.17
CA GLN A 179 15.91 9.80 5.90
C GLN A 179 16.73 9.58 7.19
N GLN A 180 16.26 10.01 8.34
CA GLN A 180 16.89 9.80 9.63
C GLN A 180 16.52 8.47 10.29
N THR A 181 15.74 7.65 9.64
CA THR A 181 15.24 6.39 10.18
C THR A 181 16.26 5.27 10.04
N LYS A 182 16.56 4.60 11.13
CA LYS A 182 17.39 3.39 11.18
C LYS A 182 16.56 2.13 10.98
N ILE A 183 15.36 2.09 11.54
CA ILE A 183 14.44 0.96 11.47
C ILE A 183 13.00 1.45 11.34
N PHE A 184 12.23 0.77 10.52
CA PHE A 184 10.79 1.02 10.39
C PHE A 184 9.99 -0.06 11.09
N LEU A 185 8.95 0.35 11.84
CA LEU A 185 7.92 -0.52 12.38
C LEU A 185 6.61 -0.22 11.66
N PHE A 186 6.15 -1.16 10.87
CA PHE A 186 4.85 -1.08 10.19
C PHE A 186 3.79 -1.74 11.06
N THR A 187 2.64 -1.10 11.22
CA THR A 187 1.49 -1.64 11.95
C THR A 187 0.51 -2.38 11.05
N TYR A 188 0.84 -2.54 9.78
CA TYR A 188 0.05 -3.23 8.78
C TYR A 188 0.92 -3.70 7.61
N GLU A 189 0.41 -4.63 6.81
CA GLU A 189 1.06 -5.10 5.58
C GLU A 189 1.08 -4.01 4.51
N SER A 190 2.07 -3.13 4.57
CA SER A 190 2.25 -2.00 3.67
C SER A 190 3.09 -2.34 2.45
N THR A 191 2.78 -1.75 1.30
CA THR A 191 3.69 -1.73 0.15
C THR A 191 5.04 -1.14 0.53
N GLY A 192 5.07 -0.09 1.36
CA GLY A 192 6.30 0.52 1.88
C GLY A 192 7.19 -0.43 2.67
N LEU A 193 6.63 -1.45 3.33
CA LEU A 193 7.43 -2.50 3.97
C LEU A 193 8.28 -3.25 2.92
N LEU A 194 7.67 -3.69 1.84
CA LEU A 194 8.37 -4.42 0.77
C LEU A 194 9.38 -3.52 0.05
N GLU A 195 9.04 -2.26 -0.17
CA GLU A 195 9.97 -1.28 -0.74
C GLU A 195 11.21 -1.08 0.13
N ASN A 196 11.03 -0.96 1.45
CA ASN A 196 12.13 -0.83 2.39
C ASN A 196 13.01 -2.07 2.41
N LEU A 197 12.41 -3.26 2.46
CA LEU A 197 13.15 -4.52 2.46
C LEU A 197 13.98 -4.68 1.17
N ASN A 198 13.42 -4.32 0.03
CA ASN A 198 14.15 -4.34 -1.26
C ASN A 198 15.32 -3.36 -1.30
N LYS A 199 15.23 -2.25 -0.57
CA LYS A 199 16.32 -1.26 -0.43
C LYS A 199 17.31 -1.62 0.67
N GLY A 200 17.16 -2.78 1.33
CA GLY A 200 17.99 -3.17 2.47
C GLY A 200 17.76 -2.33 3.73
N ILE A 201 16.62 -1.63 3.83
CA ILE A 201 16.27 -0.82 5.01
C ILE A 201 15.62 -1.73 6.05
N PRO A 202 16.17 -1.85 7.27
CA PRO A 202 15.59 -2.67 8.32
C PRO A 202 14.15 -2.31 8.61
N SER A 203 13.25 -3.29 8.51
CA SER A 203 11.81 -3.08 8.69
C SER A 203 11.18 -4.27 9.37
N VAL A 204 10.27 -4.00 10.31
CA VAL A 204 9.49 -4.98 11.05
C VAL A 204 8.02 -4.69 10.79
N CYS A 205 7.21 -5.73 10.63
CA CYS A 205 5.76 -5.61 10.59
C CYS A 205 5.16 -6.20 11.86
N TYR A 206 4.36 -5.42 12.56
CA TYR A 206 3.54 -5.88 13.67
C TYR A 206 2.13 -6.10 13.15
N LEU A 207 1.66 -7.33 13.23
CA LEU A 207 0.29 -7.70 12.89
C LEU A 207 -0.41 -8.08 14.20
N ASP A 208 -1.48 -7.36 14.51
CA ASP A 208 -2.37 -7.70 15.63
C ASP A 208 -3.32 -8.80 15.15
N ASN A 209 -3.30 -9.96 15.81
CA ASN A 209 -4.15 -11.11 15.48
C ASN A 209 -5.49 -11.05 16.23
#